data_cc8a959bfa30dea6671ea08e994fe62e
#
_entry.id   cc8a959bfa30dea6671ea08e994fe62e
#
_cell.length_a   1.000
_cell.length_b   1.000
_cell.length_c   1.000
_cell.angle_alpha   90.00
_cell.angle_beta   90.00
_cell.angle_gamma   90.00
#
_symmetry.space_group_name_H-M   'P 1'
#
loop_
_entity.id
_entity.type
_entity.pdbx_description
1 polymer ?
#
loop_
_entity_poly.entity_id
_entity_poly.type
_entity_poly.pdbx_seq_one_letter_code
_entity_poly.pdbx_strand_id
1 'polypeptide(L)'
;MDEPRPPRRRTEPLLDEMGTAITAGKDAVAFLWQVPGDDATRERVIDLLTRIRDGSARQGRTEMPRLCEELLVAARAQPTPQQVDMLQDGFDRLYKLWAAAKSGLL
;
A
#
# COMPACT_ATOMS: atom_id res chain seq x y z
N MET A 1 8.09 -34.53 14.90
CA MET A 1 8.31 -34.45 13.53
C MET A 1 7.60 -33.30 12.87
N ASP A 2 8.32 -32.54 12.11
CA ASP A 2 7.73 -31.37 11.51
C ASP A 2 7.18 -31.68 10.18
N GLU A 3 5.97 -31.21 9.97
CA GLU A 3 5.38 -31.31 8.67
C GLU A 3 5.83 -30.19 7.79
N PRO A 4 6.02 -30.46 6.50
CA PRO A 4 6.35 -29.39 5.59
C PRO A 4 5.23 -28.37 5.59
N ARG A 5 5.60 -27.12 5.69
CA ARG A 5 4.62 -26.07 5.69
C ARG A 5 4.22 -25.75 4.26
N PRO A 6 2.93 -25.49 4.03
CA PRO A 6 2.51 -25.08 2.71
C PRO A 6 3.23 -23.80 2.30
N PRO A 7 3.59 -23.63 1.03
CA PRO A 7 4.26 -22.42 0.60
C PRO A 7 3.52 -21.14 0.93
N ARG A 8 2.19 -21.19 0.93
CA ARG A 8 1.42 -19.99 1.22
C ARG A 8 1.60 -19.52 2.66
N ARG A 9 2.10 -20.35 3.55
CA ARG A 9 2.38 -19.91 4.90
C ARG A 9 3.50 -18.89 4.94
N ARG A 10 4.35 -18.88 3.94
CA ARG A 10 5.39 -17.85 3.84
C ARG A 10 4.85 -16.55 3.30
N THR A 11 3.81 -16.63 2.44
CA THR A 11 3.25 -15.42 1.85
C THR A 11 2.17 -14.80 2.71
N GLU A 12 1.48 -15.60 3.55
CA GLU A 12 0.41 -15.04 4.37
C GLU A 12 0.87 -13.94 5.30
N PRO A 13 2.00 -14.08 6.03
CA PRO A 13 2.46 -12.97 6.86
C PRO A 13 2.78 -11.72 6.04
N LEU A 14 3.33 -11.88 4.84
CA LEU A 14 3.60 -10.73 3.98
C LEU A 14 2.32 -10.07 3.53
N LEU A 15 1.30 -10.87 3.20
CA LEU A 15 0.00 -10.32 2.83
C LEU A 15 -0.64 -9.59 4.01
N ASP A 16 -0.52 -10.13 5.22
CA ASP A 16 -1.06 -9.47 6.39
C ASP A 16 -0.34 -8.14 6.66
N GLU A 17 0.98 -8.14 6.52
CA GLU A 17 1.75 -6.90 6.69
C GLU A 17 1.35 -5.86 5.65
N MET A 18 1.13 -6.28 4.41
CA MET A 18 0.69 -5.36 3.37
C MET A 18 -0.69 -4.79 3.70
N GLY A 19 -1.60 -5.65 4.18
CA GLY A 19 -2.92 -5.18 4.56
C GLY A 19 -2.86 -4.14 5.67
N THR A 20 -2.00 -4.38 6.66
CA THR A 20 -1.80 -3.42 7.74
C THR A 20 -1.25 -2.10 7.19
N ALA A 21 -0.27 -2.17 6.29
CA ALA A 21 0.32 -0.97 5.71
C ALA A 21 -0.70 -0.21 4.86
N ILE A 22 -1.51 -0.92 4.08
CA ILE A 22 -2.53 -0.30 3.25
C ILE A 22 -3.56 0.42 4.13
N THR A 23 -4.01 -0.23 5.19
CA THR A 23 -4.98 0.37 6.09
C THR A 23 -4.41 1.61 6.77
N ALA A 24 -3.16 1.53 7.24
CA ALA A 24 -2.49 2.68 7.83
C ALA A 24 -2.34 3.81 6.82
N GLY A 25 -2.09 3.47 5.56
CA GLY A 25 -2.00 4.47 4.51
C GLY A 25 -3.32 5.16 4.24
N LYS A 26 -4.41 4.41 4.23
CA LYS A 26 -5.73 5.00 4.05
C LYS A 26 -6.03 5.98 5.19
N ASP A 27 -5.68 5.62 6.41
CA ASP A 27 -5.89 6.51 7.56
C ASP A 27 -5.04 7.78 7.43
N ALA A 28 -3.79 7.62 7.01
CA ALA A 28 -2.90 8.77 6.85
C ALA A 28 -3.41 9.71 5.74
N VAL A 29 -3.89 9.15 4.64
CA VAL A 29 -4.44 9.97 3.55
C VAL A 29 -5.71 10.68 4.01
N ALA A 30 -6.53 10.02 4.82
CA ALA A 30 -7.72 10.68 5.38
C ALA A 30 -7.33 11.88 6.22
N PHE A 31 -6.22 11.79 6.97
CA PHE A 31 -5.74 12.93 7.72
C PHE A 31 -5.28 14.06 6.79
N LEU A 32 -4.64 13.71 5.67
CA LEU A 32 -4.19 14.71 4.70
C LEU A 32 -5.33 15.49 4.08
N TRP A 33 -6.53 14.91 4.04
CA TRP A 33 -7.71 15.66 3.61
C TRP A 33 -7.96 16.87 4.49
N GLN A 34 -7.67 16.74 5.78
CA GLN A 34 -7.89 17.82 6.72
C GLN A 34 -6.67 18.73 6.83
N VAL A 35 -5.47 18.16 6.71
CA VAL A 35 -4.23 18.94 6.83
C VAL A 35 -3.30 18.56 5.67
N PRO A 36 -3.57 19.07 4.45
CA PRO A 36 -2.81 18.65 3.27
C PRO A 36 -1.31 18.95 3.36
N GLY A 37 -0.94 19.97 4.13
CA GLY A 37 0.46 20.36 4.24
C GLY A 37 1.22 19.68 5.35
N ASP A 38 0.65 18.65 5.99
CA ASP A 38 1.34 18.00 7.09
C ASP A 38 2.45 17.10 6.57
N ASP A 39 3.69 17.58 6.70
CA ASP A 39 4.84 16.87 6.13
C ASP A 39 5.07 15.53 6.78
N ALA A 40 4.88 15.44 8.10
CA ALA A 40 5.09 14.17 8.79
C ALA A 40 4.15 13.09 8.28
N THR A 41 2.89 13.44 8.04
CA THR A 41 1.92 12.49 7.51
C THR A 41 2.27 12.10 6.08
N ARG A 42 2.73 13.06 5.27
CA ARG A 42 3.14 12.75 3.91
C ARG A 42 4.32 11.80 3.88
N GLU A 43 5.31 12.03 4.76
CA GLU A 43 6.45 11.13 4.85
C GLU A 43 6.02 9.73 5.26
N ARG A 44 5.04 9.65 6.14
CA ARG A 44 4.51 8.35 6.54
C ARG A 44 3.84 7.64 5.36
N VAL A 45 3.11 8.37 4.53
CA VAL A 45 2.49 7.79 3.33
C VAL A 45 3.57 7.26 2.40
N ILE A 46 4.64 8.04 2.20
CA ILE A 46 5.76 7.62 1.35
C ILE A 46 6.40 6.35 1.89
N ASP A 47 6.63 6.29 3.19
CA ASP A 47 7.19 5.09 3.83
C ASP A 47 6.30 3.88 3.62
N LEU A 48 5.01 4.03 3.84
CA LEU A 48 4.08 2.93 3.69
C LEU A 48 4.01 2.45 2.26
N LEU A 49 3.98 3.37 1.29
CA LEU A 49 3.98 3.00 -0.12
C LEU A 49 5.24 2.25 -0.51
N THR A 50 6.38 2.68 0.03
CA THR A 50 7.64 2.00 -0.23
C THR A 50 7.60 0.57 0.29
N ARG A 51 7.06 0.36 1.49
CA ARG A 51 6.94 -0.98 2.06
C ARG A 51 6.01 -1.86 1.25
N ILE A 52 4.88 -1.31 0.81
CA ILE A 52 3.93 -2.07 0.01
C ILE A 52 4.56 -2.43 -1.33
N ARG A 53 5.27 -1.49 -1.96
CA ARG A 53 5.94 -1.74 -3.22
C ARG A 53 6.94 -2.87 -3.08
N ASP A 54 7.82 -2.78 -2.09
CA ASP A 54 8.88 -3.76 -1.93
C ASP A 54 8.32 -5.13 -1.55
N GLY A 55 7.34 -5.16 -0.67
CA GLY A 55 6.74 -6.42 -0.26
C GLY A 55 6.02 -7.11 -1.40
N SER A 56 5.27 -6.35 -2.20
CA SER A 56 4.54 -6.94 -3.33
C SER A 56 5.51 -7.39 -4.43
N ALA A 57 6.58 -6.63 -4.65
CA ALA A 57 7.58 -7.02 -5.64
C ALA A 57 8.25 -8.34 -5.24
N ARG A 58 8.53 -8.52 -3.95
CA ARG A 58 9.12 -9.78 -3.48
C ARG A 58 8.19 -10.96 -3.69
N GLN A 59 6.89 -10.73 -3.78
CA GLN A 59 5.93 -11.79 -4.08
C GLN A 59 5.75 -12.01 -5.58
N GLY A 60 6.51 -11.32 -6.41
CA GLY A 60 6.41 -11.47 -7.85
C GLY A 60 5.23 -10.74 -8.47
N ARG A 61 4.58 -9.86 -7.74
CA ARG A 61 3.47 -9.09 -8.27
C ARG A 61 4.00 -7.95 -9.12
N THR A 62 3.24 -7.55 -10.12
CA THR A 62 3.66 -6.49 -11.03
C THR A 62 2.78 -5.26 -10.93
N GLU A 63 1.47 -5.47 -10.78
CA GLU A 63 0.53 -4.35 -10.81
C GLU A 63 0.61 -3.52 -9.54
N MET A 64 0.71 -4.17 -8.39
CA MET A 64 0.74 -3.46 -7.13
C MET A 64 1.99 -2.60 -6.98
N PRO A 65 3.21 -3.11 -7.29
CA PRO A 65 4.38 -2.24 -7.22
C PRO A 65 4.31 -1.07 -8.19
N ARG A 66 3.74 -1.28 -9.39
CA ARG A 66 3.61 -0.19 -10.36
C ARG A 66 2.69 0.89 -9.83
N LEU A 67 1.57 0.49 -9.25
CA LEU A 67 0.64 1.45 -8.66
C LEU A 67 1.32 2.23 -7.54
N CYS A 68 2.09 1.55 -6.69
CA CYS A 68 2.82 2.22 -5.64
C CYS A 68 3.81 3.25 -6.18
N GLU A 69 4.48 2.94 -7.29
CA GLU A 69 5.41 3.90 -7.90
C GLU A 69 4.66 5.15 -8.35
N GLU A 70 3.49 4.97 -8.96
CA GLU A 70 2.68 6.12 -9.36
C GLU A 70 2.26 6.95 -8.16
N LEU A 71 1.85 6.28 -7.09
CA LEU A 71 1.41 6.98 -5.90
C LEU A 71 2.58 7.67 -5.18
N LEU A 72 3.77 7.10 -5.26
CA LEU A 72 4.95 7.75 -4.70
C LEU A 72 5.25 9.07 -5.41
N VAL A 73 5.09 9.10 -6.74
CA VAL A 73 5.24 10.35 -7.46
C VAL A 73 4.23 11.38 -6.96
N ALA A 74 2.97 10.96 -6.81
CA ALA A 74 1.93 11.86 -6.32
C ALA A 74 2.23 12.34 -4.90
N ALA A 75 2.71 11.44 -4.04
CA ALA A 75 2.96 11.79 -2.64
C ALA A 75 4.12 12.78 -2.49
N ARG A 76 5.06 12.78 -3.44
CA ARG A 76 6.20 13.68 -3.41
C ARG A 76 5.92 15.03 -4.05
N ALA A 77 4.82 15.15 -4.78
CA ALA A 77 4.47 16.40 -5.42
C ALA A 77 3.87 17.36 -4.39
N GLN A 78 3.56 18.57 -4.84
CA GLN A 78 3.00 19.58 -3.94
C GLN A 78 1.61 19.17 -3.45
N PRO A 79 1.31 19.41 -2.17
CA PRO A 79 0.02 19.01 -1.63
C PRO A 79 -1.09 19.89 -2.19
N THR A 80 -1.93 19.29 -3.01
CA THR A 80 -3.15 19.92 -3.55
C THR A 80 -4.30 18.98 -3.28
N PRO A 81 -5.54 19.48 -3.32
CA PRO A 81 -6.70 18.59 -3.17
C PRO A 81 -6.72 17.47 -4.19
N GLN A 82 -6.32 17.75 -5.45
CA GLN A 82 -6.26 16.72 -6.45
C GLN A 82 -5.27 15.62 -6.09
N GLN A 83 -4.15 16.03 -5.50
CA GLN A 83 -3.14 15.06 -5.13
C GLN A 83 -3.61 14.15 -4.01
N VAL A 84 -4.26 14.72 -3.00
CA VAL A 84 -4.81 13.92 -1.92
C VAL A 84 -5.88 12.97 -2.49
N ASP A 85 -6.68 13.45 -3.43
CA ASP A 85 -7.69 12.64 -4.08
C ASP A 85 -7.06 11.46 -4.82
N MET A 86 -5.97 11.70 -5.55
CA MET A 86 -5.25 10.64 -6.23
C MET A 86 -4.70 9.60 -5.25
N LEU A 87 -4.18 10.07 -4.12
CA LEU A 87 -3.68 9.15 -3.10
C LEU A 87 -4.80 8.30 -2.52
N GLN A 88 -5.96 8.92 -2.28
CA GLN A 88 -7.10 8.20 -1.75
C GLN A 88 -7.57 7.12 -2.72
N ASP A 89 -7.75 7.49 -3.98
CA ASP A 89 -8.16 6.53 -5.00
C ASP A 89 -7.13 5.42 -5.15
N GLY A 90 -5.85 5.77 -5.09
CA GLY A 90 -4.80 4.80 -5.22
C GLY A 90 -4.78 3.79 -4.08
N PHE A 91 -4.95 4.26 -2.85
CA PHE A 91 -5.01 3.34 -1.72
C PHE A 91 -6.26 2.46 -1.76
N ASP A 92 -7.38 2.98 -2.27
CA ASP A 92 -8.56 2.14 -2.46
C ASP A 92 -8.28 1.03 -3.47
N ARG A 93 -7.56 1.34 -4.54
CA ARG A 93 -7.18 0.32 -5.53
C ARG A 93 -6.18 -0.67 -4.95
N LEU A 94 -5.22 -0.20 -4.15
CA LEU A 94 -4.30 -1.10 -3.48
C LEU A 94 -5.05 -2.06 -2.57
N TYR A 95 -6.04 -1.55 -1.86
CA TYR A 95 -6.84 -2.40 -0.98
C TYR A 95 -7.57 -3.48 -1.78
N LYS A 96 -8.15 -3.11 -2.91
CA LYS A 96 -8.86 -4.09 -3.74
C LYS A 96 -7.91 -5.15 -4.30
N LEU A 97 -6.73 -4.74 -4.74
CA LEU A 97 -5.73 -5.69 -5.22
C LEU A 97 -5.30 -6.63 -4.11
N TRP A 98 -5.05 -6.08 -2.93
CA TRP A 98 -4.66 -6.88 -1.78
C TRP A 98 -5.76 -7.86 -1.38
N ALA A 99 -7.00 -7.40 -1.33
CA ALA A 99 -8.12 -8.27 -0.96
C ALA A 99 -8.27 -9.41 -1.96
N ALA A 100 -8.10 -9.14 -3.25
CA ALA A 100 -8.15 -10.17 -4.26
C ALA A 100 -7.02 -11.17 -4.08
N ALA A 101 -5.82 -10.70 -3.77
CA ALA A 101 -4.69 -11.59 -3.52
C ALA A 101 -4.95 -12.47 -2.30
N LYS A 102 -5.51 -11.89 -1.26
CA LYS A 102 -5.80 -12.63 -0.04
C LYS A 102 -6.85 -13.69 -0.27
N SER A 103 -7.78 -13.44 -1.17
CA SER A 103 -8.83 -14.38 -1.54
C SER A 103 -8.38 -15.45 -2.53
N GLY A 104 -7.14 -15.36 -3.02
CA GLY A 104 -6.64 -16.31 -4.00
C GLY A 104 -7.10 -16.02 -5.41
N LEU A 105 -7.59 -14.81 -5.69
CA LEU A 105 -8.06 -14.46 -7.03
C LEU A 105 -6.94 -13.92 -7.93
N LEU A 106 -5.81 -13.62 -7.34
CA LEU A 106 -4.67 -13.11 -8.10
C LEU A 106 -3.47 -14.03 -7.99
#